data_0221a171277b297178fead751e39efce
#
_entry.id   0221a171277b297178fead751e39efce
#
_cell.length_a   1.000
_cell.length_b   1.000
_cell.length_c   1.000
_cell.angle_alpha   90.00
_cell.angle_beta   90.00
_cell.angle_gamma   90.00
#
_symmetry.space_group_name_H-M   'P 1'
#
loop_
_entity.id
_entity.type
_entity.pdbx_description
1 polymer ?
#
loop_
_entity_poly.entity_id
_entity_poly.type
_entity_poly.pdbx_seq_one_letter_code
_entity_poly.pdbx_strand_id
1 'polypeptide(L)'
;MEKSVQRIRYPPFEYSDMIPSQIPIIEVILESQNKPPPAFKIGMENNWIVEWRKVTEDDKNLPIISGEVSKETFPFLMRTRNGWYIDPDPLHYRARKMITPAVILIITSLFLRAVTPVIDKISFLSPILDILSNSVRIGQLDYPIFLFIVFPILISPMFFRMTANMKDIRRQNMLIKNPIDPPVISIIKKNNKIIISKMKISKELKVSRARIQVGIAVPERRMILESQGKKEGEQTIPGMSTPLPERRITTGEELGTGVGESTPMTVAHRRLMMLEPMRVLDPGQWKYLENNIKNEFELLGPEKLWPGSIYSGLIAVHWELIIEFVTNEGTKMKWVRPLKMENYHHKIEIKELPVRSGRLELSDY
;
A
#
# COMPACT_ATOMS: atom_id res chain seq x y z
N MET A 1 -25.71 25.08 -2.92
CA MET A 1 -24.69 24.06 -2.61
C MET A 1 -25.37 22.74 -2.36
N GLU A 2 -24.84 21.68 -2.90
CA GLU A 2 -25.35 20.32 -2.68
C GLU A 2 -24.78 19.75 -1.40
N LYS A 3 -25.63 19.06 -0.60
CA LYS A 3 -25.22 18.45 0.65
C LYS A 3 -25.27 16.94 0.56
N SER A 4 -24.27 16.28 1.10
CA SER A 4 -24.21 14.82 1.20
C SER A 4 -23.49 14.38 2.46
N VAL A 5 -23.79 13.21 2.98
CA VAL A 5 -23.13 12.63 4.15
C VAL A 5 -22.03 11.69 3.69
N GLN A 6 -20.86 11.85 4.27
CA GLN A 6 -19.75 10.92 4.13
C GLN A 6 -19.45 10.28 5.49
N ARG A 7 -19.34 8.95 5.49
CA ARG A 7 -19.05 8.14 6.68
C ARG A 7 -17.85 7.25 6.37
N ILE A 8 -16.83 7.33 7.19
CA ILE A 8 -15.61 6.56 6.96
C ILE A 8 -15.06 5.97 8.25
N ARG A 9 -14.58 4.75 8.13
CA ARG A 9 -13.69 4.05 9.06
C ARG A 9 -12.76 3.20 8.19
N TYR A 10 -11.57 3.73 7.90
CA TYR A 10 -10.66 3.08 6.99
C TYR A 10 -9.92 1.91 7.64
N PRO A 11 -9.71 0.81 6.88
CA PRO A 11 -8.79 -0.23 7.32
C PRO A 11 -7.35 0.31 7.36
N PRO A 12 -6.49 -0.24 8.22
CA PRO A 12 -5.07 0.11 8.24
C PRO A 12 -4.40 -0.31 6.93
N PHE A 13 -3.28 0.32 6.57
CA PHE A 13 -2.48 -0.09 5.41
C PHE A 13 -1.78 -1.44 5.62
N GLU A 14 -1.48 -1.77 6.86
CA GLU A 14 -0.90 -3.05 7.23
C GLU A 14 -1.91 -3.85 8.04
N TYR A 15 -1.78 -5.18 7.98
CA TYR A 15 -2.57 -6.04 8.85
C TYR A 15 -2.25 -5.66 10.30
N SER A 16 -3.29 -5.33 11.05
CA SER A 16 -3.22 -5.10 12.49
C SER A 16 -4.39 -5.82 13.14
N ASP A 17 -4.18 -6.28 14.36
CA ASP A 17 -5.21 -6.92 15.18
C ASP A 17 -6.24 -5.90 15.72
N MET A 18 -6.39 -4.76 15.06
CA MET A 18 -7.38 -3.75 15.43
C MET A 18 -8.80 -4.29 15.25
N ILE A 19 -9.59 -4.13 16.28
CA ILE A 19 -11.01 -4.45 16.26
C ILE A 19 -11.74 -3.22 15.70
N PRO A 20 -12.35 -3.30 14.51
CA PRO A 20 -12.97 -2.13 13.86
C PRO A 20 -14.02 -1.42 14.72
N SER A 21 -14.80 -2.18 15.49
CA SER A 21 -15.86 -1.65 16.37
C SER A 21 -15.36 -0.75 17.50
N GLN A 22 -14.06 -0.82 17.84
CA GLN A 22 -13.45 0.05 18.85
C GLN A 22 -13.05 1.42 18.27
N ILE A 23 -13.05 1.56 16.95
CA ILE A 23 -12.69 2.80 16.27
C ILE A 23 -13.99 3.50 15.86
N PRO A 24 -14.20 4.77 16.24
CA PRO A 24 -15.41 5.49 15.87
C PRO A 24 -15.50 5.70 14.35
N ILE A 25 -16.73 5.71 13.84
CA ILE A 25 -17.01 6.12 12.47
C ILE A 25 -16.95 7.64 12.43
N ILE A 26 -16.24 8.20 11.46
CA ILE A 26 -16.24 9.62 11.21
C ILE A 26 -17.37 9.93 10.26
N GLU A 27 -18.24 10.82 10.67
CA GLU A 27 -19.42 11.25 9.93
C GLU A 27 -19.38 12.76 9.73
N VAL A 28 -19.52 13.21 8.49
CA VAL A 28 -19.54 14.63 8.15
C VAL A 28 -20.57 14.91 7.06
N ILE A 29 -21.13 16.11 7.07
CA ILE A 29 -21.87 16.65 5.94
C ILE A 29 -20.89 17.40 5.04
N LEU A 30 -20.75 16.93 3.82
CA LEU A 30 -19.99 17.61 2.79
C LEU A 30 -20.90 18.60 2.02
N GLU A 31 -20.54 19.86 2.04
CA GLU A 31 -21.10 20.87 1.14
C GLU A 31 -20.19 21.05 -0.07
N SER A 32 -20.74 20.88 -1.26
CA SER A 32 -20.00 21.04 -2.51
C SER A 32 -20.80 21.82 -3.53
N GLN A 33 -20.09 22.40 -4.50
CA GLN A 33 -20.73 23.03 -5.66
C GLN A 33 -21.22 21.99 -6.67
N ASN A 34 -20.53 20.87 -6.75
CA ASN A 34 -20.83 19.79 -7.69
C ASN A 34 -21.84 18.80 -7.09
N LYS A 35 -22.67 18.23 -7.97
CA LYS A 35 -23.63 17.22 -7.59
C LYS A 35 -22.94 15.99 -7.04
N PRO A 36 -23.38 15.48 -5.86
CA PRO A 36 -22.82 14.26 -5.28
C PRO A 36 -23.12 13.03 -6.17
N PRO A 37 -22.32 11.96 -6.04
CA PRO A 37 -22.59 10.72 -6.76
C PRO A 37 -23.88 10.07 -6.25
N PRO A 38 -24.41 9.07 -6.95
CA PRO A 38 -25.40 8.17 -6.38
C PRO A 38 -24.88 7.55 -5.09
N ALA A 39 -25.77 7.30 -4.15
CA ALA A 39 -25.41 6.76 -2.84
C ALA A 39 -24.70 5.41 -2.98
N PHE A 40 -23.66 5.19 -2.19
CA PHE A 40 -23.01 3.90 -2.09
C PHE A 40 -22.55 3.61 -0.66
N LYS A 41 -22.47 2.32 -0.33
CA LYS A 41 -21.96 1.83 0.94
C LYS A 41 -21.04 0.64 0.71
N ILE A 42 -19.84 0.70 1.23
CA ILE A 42 -18.82 -0.34 1.15
C ILE A 42 -18.42 -0.71 2.56
N GLY A 43 -18.66 -1.96 2.95
CA GLY A 43 -18.48 -2.44 4.32
C GLY A 43 -19.73 -2.35 5.19
N MET A 44 -19.57 -2.52 6.51
CA MET A 44 -20.66 -2.60 7.49
C MET A 44 -20.34 -1.75 8.72
N GLU A 45 -21.39 -1.38 9.48
CA GLU A 45 -21.30 -0.55 10.69
C GLU A 45 -20.36 -1.10 11.77
N ASN A 46 -20.34 -2.41 11.94
CA ASN A 46 -19.49 -3.09 12.92
C ASN A 46 -18.08 -3.44 12.38
N ASN A 47 -17.79 -3.03 11.15
CA ASN A 47 -16.51 -3.30 10.48
C ASN A 47 -15.96 -2.02 9.82
N TRP A 48 -14.98 -2.15 8.93
CA TRP A 48 -14.54 -1.05 8.09
C TRP A 48 -15.68 -0.59 7.18
N ILE A 49 -15.84 0.73 7.02
CA ILE A 49 -16.94 1.30 6.23
C ILE A 49 -16.50 2.54 5.47
N VAL A 50 -17.01 2.66 4.26
CA VAL A 50 -16.96 3.86 3.43
C VAL A 50 -18.35 4.05 2.85
N GLU A 51 -19.00 5.14 3.20
CA GLU A 51 -20.37 5.41 2.76
C GLU A 51 -20.51 6.84 2.27
N TRP A 52 -21.26 6.99 1.21
CA TRP A 52 -21.69 8.28 0.66
C TRP A 52 -23.20 8.23 0.43
N ARG A 53 -23.94 9.07 1.12
CA ARG A 53 -25.39 9.07 1.06
C ARG A 53 -25.99 10.49 1.07
N LYS A 54 -27.28 10.59 0.80
CA LYS A 54 -28.01 11.85 0.95
C LYS A 54 -28.16 12.18 2.43
N VAL A 55 -28.28 13.49 2.72
CA VAL A 55 -28.60 14.01 4.05
C VAL A 55 -30.01 13.61 4.43
N THR A 56 -30.20 13.18 5.67
CA THR A 56 -31.50 12.86 6.28
C THR A 56 -31.77 13.79 7.48
N GLU A 57 -32.95 13.70 8.08
CA GLU A 57 -33.28 14.54 9.23
C GLU A 57 -32.43 14.26 10.46
N ASP A 58 -31.97 13.03 10.61
CA ASP A 58 -31.11 12.60 11.73
C ASP A 58 -29.69 13.19 11.67
N ASP A 59 -29.29 13.70 10.52
CA ASP A 59 -27.92 14.21 10.29
C ASP A 59 -27.72 15.67 10.74
N LYS A 60 -28.74 16.34 11.27
CA LYS A 60 -28.69 17.78 11.58
C LYS A 60 -27.55 18.21 12.51
N ASN A 61 -27.05 17.27 13.32
CA ASN A 61 -26.00 17.53 14.31
C ASN A 61 -24.59 17.18 13.81
N LEU A 62 -24.46 16.69 12.58
CA LEU A 62 -23.16 16.33 12.03
C LEU A 62 -22.34 17.58 11.67
N PRO A 63 -21.02 17.54 11.85
CA PRO A 63 -20.15 18.63 11.42
C PRO A 63 -20.24 18.83 9.90
N ILE A 64 -20.32 20.10 9.49
CA ILE A 64 -20.37 20.49 8.08
C ILE A 64 -18.97 20.86 7.65
N ILE A 65 -18.52 20.29 6.55
CA ILE A 65 -17.27 20.62 5.90
C ILE A 65 -17.52 21.05 4.46
N SER A 66 -16.78 22.02 3.99
CA SER A 66 -16.80 22.42 2.58
C SER A 66 -15.69 21.68 1.84
N GLY A 67 -16.00 21.18 0.65
CA GLY A 67 -15.01 20.46 -0.14
C GLY A 67 -15.41 20.28 -1.59
N GLU A 68 -14.43 19.99 -2.41
CA GLU A 68 -14.63 19.69 -3.81
C GLU A 68 -15.08 18.24 -4.01
N VAL A 69 -16.02 18.05 -4.93
CA VAL A 69 -16.39 16.73 -5.46
C VAL A 69 -16.02 16.72 -6.94
N SER A 70 -15.11 15.87 -7.32
CA SER A 70 -14.60 15.77 -8.67
C SER A 70 -14.72 14.36 -9.24
N LYS A 71 -14.90 14.28 -10.55
CA LYS A 71 -14.74 13.05 -11.33
C LYS A 71 -13.36 12.94 -11.95
N GLU A 72 -12.58 14.01 -11.89
CA GLU A 72 -11.19 14.02 -12.36
C GLU A 72 -10.27 13.57 -11.24
N THR A 73 -9.28 12.76 -11.60
CA THR A 73 -8.31 12.24 -10.64
C THR A 73 -7.54 13.37 -9.98
N PHE A 74 -7.50 13.36 -8.66
CA PHE A 74 -6.78 14.38 -7.92
C PHE A 74 -5.28 14.39 -8.21
N PRO A 75 -4.62 15.56 -8.16
CA PRO A 75 -3.19 15.70 -8.47
C PRO A 75 -2.30 14.75 -7.68
N PHE A 76 -2.63 14.49 -6.41
CA PHE A 76 -1.91 13.53 -5.59
C PHE A 76 -1.93 12.11 -6.19
N LEU A 77 -3.10 11.62 -6.57
CA LEU A 77 -3.24 10.30 -7.19
C LEU A 77 -2.62 10.24 -8.59
N MET A 78 -2.70 11.34 -9.35
CA MET A 78 -1.99 11.44 -10.62
C MET A 78 -0.48 11.36 -10.47
N ARG A 79 0.06 11.83 -9.36
CA ARG A 79 1.49 11.75 -9.05
C ARG A 79 1.91 10.38 -8.53
N THR A 80 1.06 9.70 -7.74
CA THR A 80 1.41 8.48 -7.02
C THR A 80 0.89 7.21 -7.67
N ARG A 81 -0.13 7.32 -8.55
CA ARG A 81 -0.77 6.18 -9.21
C ARG A 81 -0.97 6.37 -10.71
N ASN A 82 -0.01 7.01 -11.36
CA ASN A 82 0.03 7.13 -12.82
C ASN A 82 1.47 7.09 -13.31
N GLY A 83 1.79 6.21 -14.25
CA GLY A 83 3.11 6.08 -14.83
C GLY A 83 3.76 4.71 -14.60
N TRP A 84 5.08 4.69 -14.62
CA TRP A 84 5.88 3.48 -14.44
C TRP A 84 6.21 3.20 -12.99
N TYR A 85 6.09 1.95 -12.59
CA TYR A 85 6.39 1.45 -11.25
C TYR A 85 7.19 0.16 -11.31
N ILE A 86 8.05 -0.04 -10.34
CA ILE A 86 8.78 -1.29 -10.10
C ILE A 86 8.30 -1.92 -8.80
N ASP A 87 8.25 -3.24 -8.78
CA ASP A 87 7.97 -3.96 -7.56
C ASP A 87 9.22 -3.97 -6.67
N PRO A 88 9.05 -3.80 -5.35
CA PRO A 88 10.15 -3.94 -4.40
C PRO A 88 10.81 -5.31 -4.51
N ASP A 89 12.13 -5.37 -4.25
CA ASP A 89 12.85 -6.64 -4.27
C ASP A 89 12.24 -7.63 -3.24
N PRO A 90 12.02 -8.89 -3.60
CA PRO A 90 11.45 -9.91 -2.71
C PRO A 90 12.22 -10.12 -1.39
N LEU A 91 13.48 -9.72 -1.35
CA LEU A 91 14.28 -9.77 -0.12
C LEU A 91 13.71 -8.91 1.00
N HIS A 92 12.98 -7.82 0.69
CA HIS A 92 12.29 -7.02 1.72
C HIS A 92 11.29 -7.86 2.52
N TYR A 93 10.50 -8.67 1.82
CA TYR A 93 9.53 -9.55 2.45
C TYR A 93 10.20 -10.66 3.26
N ARG A 94 11.28 -11.26 2.72
CA ARG A 94 12.06 -12.29 3.44
C ARG A 94 12.71 -11.70 4.69
N ALA A 95 13.33 -10.53 4.58
CA ALA A 95 13.90 -9.82 5.73
C ALA A 95 12.87 -9.59 6.84
N ARG A 96 11.66 -9.15 6.47
CA ARG A 96 10.58 -8.94 7.44
C ARG A 96 10.16 -10.24 8.14
N LYS A 97 10.01 -11.34 7.40
CA LYS A 97 9.67 -12.64 7.98
C LYS A 97 10.73 -13.18 8.95
N MET A 98 11.99 -12.80 8.76
CA MET A 98 13.09 -13.26 9.63
C MET A 98 13.18 -12.50 10.95
N ILE A 99 12.55 -11.34 11.11
CA ILE A 99 12.64 -10.52 12.33
C ILE A 99 12.07 -11.29 13.53
N THR A 100 10.84 -11.80 13.42
CA THR A 100 10.18 -12.51 14.53
C THR A 100 10.96 -13.75 14.99
N PRO A 101 11.36 -14.70 14.12
CA PRO A 101 12.16 -15.82 14.55
C PRO A 101 13.53 -15.40 15.11
N ALA A 102 14.16 -14.34 14.60
CA ALA A 102 15.41 -13.83 15.15
C ALA A 102 15.22 -13.30 16.57
N VAL A 103 14.16 -12.55 16.83
CA VAL A 103 13.84 -12.03 18.18
C VAL A 103 13.54 -13.19 19.14
N ILE A 104 12.73 -14.16 18.72
CA ILE A 104 12.44 -15.36 19.54
C ILE A 104 13.72 -16.11 19.88
N LEU A 105 14.61 -16.30 18.91
CA LEU A 105 15.89 -16.98 19.13
C LEU A 105 16.74 -16.27 20.18
N ILE A 106 16.79 -14.92 20.15
CA ILE A 106 17.53 -14.14 21.15
C ILE A 106 16.92 -14.31 22.51
N ILE A 107 15.61 -14.11 22.66
CA ILE A 107 14.92 -14.22 23.94
C ILE A 107 15.14 -15.64 24.51
N THR A 108 15.00 -16.67 23.69
CA THR A 108 15.21 -18.05 24.07
C THR A 108 16.67 -18.29 24.50
N SER A 109 17.64 -17.77 23.76
CA SER A 109 19.08 -17.92 24.09
C SER A 109 19.43 -17.21 25.38
N LEU A 110 18.91 -16.01 25.64
CA LEU A 110 19.10 -15.27 26.88
C LEU A 110 18.43 -15.99 28.06
N PHE A 111 17.23 -16.54 27.87
CA PHE A 111 16.53 -17.30 28.87
C PHE A 111 17.31 -18.58 29.23
N LEU A 112 17.74 -19.37 28.24
CA LEU A 112 18.53 -20.57 28.46
C LEU A 112 19.80 -20.24 29.23
N ARG A 113 20.49 -19.16 28.89
CA ARG A 113 21.68 -18.73 29.62
C ARG A 113 21.38 -18.36 31.10
N ALA A 114 20.28 -17.65 31.34
CA ALA A 114 19.86 -17.25 32.68
C ALA A 114 19.52 -18.48 33.55
N VAL A 115 19.02 -19.55 32.97
CA VAL A 115 18.60 -20.77 33.66
C VAL A 115 19.73 -21.83 33.71
N THR A 116 20.81 -21.63 32.96
CA THR A 116 21.99 -22.56 32.94
C THR A 116 22.41 -23.04 34.33
N PRO A 117 22.59 -22.18 35.37
CA PRO A 117 23.05 -22.66 36.69
C PRO A 117 22.07 -23.63 37.36
N VAL A 118 20.80 -23.61 36.98
CA VAL A 118 19.76 -24.50 37.52
C VAL A 118 19.72 -25.81 36.74
N ILE A 119 19.94 -25.74 35.41
CA ILE A 119 19.82 -26.86 34.48
C ILE A 119 21.10 -27.70 34.42
N ASP A 120 22.26 -27.18 34.81
CA ASP A 120 23.55 -27.91 34.86
C ASP A 120 23.48 -29.24 35.66
N LYS A 121 22.45 -29.38 36.47
CA LYS A 121 22.19 -30.63 37.22
C LYS A 121 21.52 -31.71 36.37
N ILE A 122 21.12 -31.41 35.12
CA ILE A 122 20.43 -32.35 34.22
C ILE A 122 21.42 -32.78 33.14
N SER A 123 21.99 -33.96 33.30
CA SER A 123 23.05 -34.49 32.41
C SER A 123 22.68 -34.64 30.92
N PHE A 124 21.41 -34.72 30.60
CA PHE A 124 20.95 -34.82 29.18
C PHE A 124 21.16 -33.52 28.37
N LEU A 125 21.17 -32.36 29.03
CA LEU A 125 21.27 -31.04 28.37
C LEU A 125 22.71 -30.50 28.38
N SER A 126 23.66 -31.19 29.01
CA SER A 126 25.03 -30.72 29.14
C SER A 126 25.72 -30.33 27.83
N PRO A 127 25.56 -31.02 26.65
CA PRO A 127 26.27 -30.64 25.43
C PRO A 127 25.77 -29.30 24.87
N ILE A 128 24.49 -28.98 25.07
CA ILE A 128 23.90 -27.71 24.62
C ILE A 128 24.31 -26.58 25.57
N LEU A 129 24.32 -26.88 26.86
CA LEU A 129 24.72 -25.94 27.91
C LEU A 129 26.21 -25.59 27.83
N ASP A 130 27.07 -26.55 27.49
CA ASP A 130 28.49 -26.30 27.26
C ASP A 130 28.73 -25.27 26.12
N ILE A 131 27.97 -25.36 25.04
CA ILE A 131 28.04 -24.37 23.95
C ILE A 131 27.56 -22.98 24.41
N LEU A 132 26.56 -22.94 25.28
CA LEU A 132 25.99 -21.68 25.77
C LEU A 132 26.82 -21.04 26.89
N SER A 133 27.50 -21.86 27.71
CA SER A 133 28.31 -21.44 28.87
C SER A 133 29.75 -21.07 28.50
N ASN A 134 30.30 -21.73 27.45
CA ASN A 134 31.65 -21.46 27.01
C ASN A 134 31.83 -20.04 26.50
N SER A 135 32.99 -19.45 26.79
CA SER A 135 33.36 -18.13 26.35
C SER A 135 34.68 -18.13 25.56
N VAL A 136 34.77 -17.24 24.61
CA VAL A 136 36.00 -16.94 23.85
C VAL A 136 36.55 -15.62 24.34
N ARG A 137 37.79 -15.61 24.76
CA ARG A 137 38.47 -14.40 25.20
C ARG A 137 38.97 -13.62 23.98
N ILE A 138 38.48 -12.40 23.84
CA ILE A 138 38.97 -11.47 22.81
C ILE A 138 39.48 -10.20 23.53
N GLY A 139 40.82 -10.05 23.52
CA GLY A 139 41.45 -8.99 24.28
C GLY A 139 41.28 -9.16 25.79
N GLN A 140 40.65 -8.21 26.44
CA GLN A 140 40.43 -8.26 27.91
C GLN A 140 39.01 -8.73 28.31
N LEU A 141 38.16 -9.09 27.34
CA LEU A 141 36.78 -9.46 27.57
C LEU A 141 36.50 -10.89 27.14
N ASP A 142 35.68 -11.57 27.92
CA ASP A 142 35.21 -12.92 27.64
C ASP A 142 33.83 -12.85 27.01
N TYR A 143 33.74 -13.26 25.73
CA TYR A 143 32.50 -13.27 24.96
C TYR A 143 31.90 -14.67 24.92
N PRO A 144 30.63 -14.86 25.29
CA PRO A 144 29.96 -16.15 25.15
C PRO A 144 29.95 -16.65 23.71
N ILE A 145 30.26 -17.93 23.49
CA ILE A 145 30.26 -18.52 22.13
C ILE A 145 28.92 -18.36 21.43
N PHE A 146 27.80 -18.52 22.14
CA PHE A 146 26.48 -18.39 21.56
C PHE A 146 26.26 -16.99 20.88
N LEU A 147 26.94 -15.97 21.34
CA LEU A 147 26.85 -14.64 20.80
C LEU A 147 27.34 -14.57 19.34
N PHE A 148 28.39 -15.35 19.03
CA PHE A 148 28.92 -15.47 17.66
C PHE A 148 27.96 -16.19 16.71
N ILE A 149 27.07 -17.03 17.26
CA ILE A 149 26.05 -17.74 16.47
C ILE A 149 24.79 -16.89 16.34
N VAL A 150 24.32 -16.32 17.44
CA VAL A 150 23.05 -15.58 17.49
C VAL A 150 23.14 -14.20 16.84
N PHE A 151 24.28 -13.51 17.01
CA PHE A 151 24.47 -12.16 16.49
C PHE A 151 24.40 -12.06 14.96
N PRO A 152 25.04 -12.93 14.15
CA PRO A 152 24.85 -12.94 12.71
C PRO A 152 23.39 -13.18 12.29
N ILE A 153 22.66 -14.05 12.99
CA ILE A 153 21.25 -14.32 12.71
C ILE A 153 20.41 -13.09 13.01
N LEU A 154 20.69 -12.39 14.10
CA LEU A 154 20.03 -11.15 14.47
C LEU A 154 20.20 -10.06 13.42
N ILE A 155 21.45 -9.90 12.93
CA ILE A 155 21.78 -8.83 11.98
C ILE A 155 21.35 -9.20 10.56
N SER A 156 21.16 -10.47 10.23
CA SER A 156 20.84 -10.94 8.88
C SER A 156 19.62 -10.24 8.24
N PRO A 157 18.50 -9.97 8.93
CA PRO A 157 17.39 -9.23 8.35
C PRO A 157 17.76 -7.82 7.90
N MET A 158 18.65 -7.16 8.65
CA MET A 158 19.16 -5.84 8.31
C MET A 158 20.02 -5.88 7.04
N PHE A 159 20.91 -6.87 6.90
CA PHE A 159 21.71 -7.05 5.70
C PHE A 159 20.86 -7.37 4.48
N PHE A 160 19.86 -8.25 4.60
CA PHE A 160 18.93 -8.54 3.51
C PHE A 160 18.16 -7.29 3.09
N ARG A 161 17.70 -6.49 4.04
CA ARG A 161 17.00 -5.25 3.76
C ARG A 161 17.91 -4.22 3.08
N MET A 162 19.14 -4.07 3.54
CA MET A 162 20.12 -3.19 2.92
C MET A 162 20.43 -3.63 1.48
N THR A 163 20.62 -4.93 1.26
CA THR A 163 20.86 -5.49 -0.08
C THR A 163 19.66 -5.25 -1.00
N ALA A 164 18.43 -5.46 -0.51
CA ALA A 164 17.21 -5.18 -1.25
C ALA A 164 17.12 -3.70 -1.63
N ASN A 165 17.36 -2.80 -0.67
CA ASN A 165 17.38 -1.36 -0.92
C ASN A 165 18.40 -0.98 -2.02
N MET A 166 19.61 -1.53 -1.96
CA MET A 166 20.63 -1.25 -2.99
C MET A 166 20.20 -1.73 -4.37
N LYS A 167 19.57 -2.91 -4.46
CA LYS A 167 19.04 -3.42 -5.73
C LYS A 167 17.94 -2.51 -6.28
N ASP A 168 16.99 -2.10 -5.44
CA ASP A 168 15.90 -1.23 -5.85
C ASP A 168 16.41 0.13 -6.29
N ILE A 169 17.37 0.71 -5.57
CA ILE A 169 18.03 1.97 -5.97
C ILE A 169 18.73 1.82 -7.33
N ARG A 170 19.44 0.72 -7.55
CA ARG A 170 20.11 0.49 -8.85
C ARG A 170 19.10 0.39 -9.99
N ARG A 171 18.00 -0.37 -9.80
CA ARG A 171 16.92 -0.49 -10.79
C ARG A 171 16.29 0.88 -11.08
N GLN A 172 15.98 1.66 -10.04
CA GLN A 172 15.44 3.01 -10.20
C GLN A 172 16.37 3.91 -10.98
N ASN A 173 17.66 3.91 -10.63
CA ASN A 173 18.65 4.74 -11.30
C ASN A 173 18.83 4.37 -12.79
N MET A 174 18.75 3.09 -13.13
CA MET A 174 18.80 2.67 -14.53
C MET A 174 17.59 3.22 -15.32
N LEU A 175 16.39 3.13 -14.76
CA LEU A 175 15.18 3.63 -15.41
C LEU A 175 15.09 5.16 -15.48
N ILE A 176 15.72 5.86 -14.53
CA ILE A 176 15.82 7.33 -14.54
C ILE A 176 16.82 7.77 -15.62
N LYS A 177 17.93 7.05 -15.78
CA LYS A 177 18.95 7.36 -16.82
C LYS A 177 18.44 7.07 -18.23
N ASN A 178 17.69 5.97 -18.38
CA ASN A 178 17.12 5.53 -19.65
C ASN A 178 15.60 5.45 -19.51
N PRO A 179 14.89 6.58 -19.58
CA PRO A 179 13.45 6.59 -19.42
C PRO A 179 12.76 5.82 -20.54
N ILE A 180 11.80 5.00 -20.16
CA ILE A 180 10.97 4.24 -21.09
C ILE A 180 9.73 5.05 -21.41
N ASP A 181 9.45 5.23 -22.69
CA ASP A 181 8.25 5.92 -23.13
C ASP A 181 6.99 5.21 -22.62
N PRO A 182 5.97 5.97 -22.18
CA PRO A 182 4.71 5.40 -21.77
C PRO A 182 4.01 4.70 -22.95
N PRO A 183 3.33 3.57 -22.72
CA PRO A 183 2.59 2.90 -23.77
C PRO A 183 1.44 3.78 -24.26
N VAL A 184 1.29 3.90 -25.58
CA VAL A 184 0.15 4.59 -26.18
C VAL A 184 -0.97 3.58 -26.34
N ILE A 185 -2.09 3.81 -25.62
CA ILE A 185 -3.20 2.86 -25.53
C ILE A 185 -4.51 3.57 -25.91
N SER A 186 -5.23 2.99 -26.84
CA SER A 186 -6.59 3.38 -27.17
C SER A 186 -7.57 2.52 -26.37
N ILE A 187 -8.39 3.18 -25.55
CA ILE A 187 -9.31 2.53 -24.62
C ILE A 187 -10.75 2.88 -24.98
N ILE A 188 -11.57 1.85 -25.15
CA ILE A 188 -13.03 1.96 -25.28
C ILE A 188 -13.62 1.44 -23.97
N LYS A 189 -14.42 2.26 -23.30
CA LYS A 189 -15.09 1.91 -22.04
C LYS A 189 -16.51 1.44 -22.33
N LYS A 190 -16.91 0.34 -21.71
CA LYS A 190 -18.27 -0.19 -21.83
C LYS A 190 -18.72 -0.79 -20.50
N ASN A 191 -19.48 -0.02 -19.72
CA ASN A 191 -19.91 -0.41 -18.36
C ASN A 191 -18.72 -0.84 -17.48
N ASN A 192 -18.73 -2.08 -16.99
CA ASN A 192 -17.69 -2.67 -16.16
C ASN A 192 -16.54 -3.33 -16.96
N LYS A 193 -16.43 -3.03 -18.24
CA LYS A 193 -15.47 -3.62 -19.18
C LYS A 193 -14.67 -2.54 -19.88
N ILE A 194 -13.43 -2.88 -20.20
CA ILE A 194 -12.56 -2.03 -21.00
C ILE A 194 -12.05 -2.84 -22.18
N ILE A 195 -12.19 -2.29 -23.35
CA ILE A 195 -11.62 -2.84 -24.58
C ILE A 195 -10.39 -2.01 -24.92
N ILE A 196 -9.26 -2.65 -25.00
CA ILE A 196 -8.03 -2.05 -25.50
C ILE A 196 -7.95 -2.39 -27.00
N SER A 197 -8.14 -1.38 -27.83
CA SER A 197 -8.21 -1.55 -29.29
C SER A 197 -6.85 -1.44 -29.97
N LYS A 198 -5.96 -0.63 -29.44
CA LYS A 198 -4.59 -0.48 -29.96
C LYS A 198 -3.63 -0.23 -28.80
N MET A 199 -2.48 -0.90 -28.85
CA MET A 199 -1.39 -0.65 -27.92
C MET A 199 -0.06 -0.58 -28.65
N LYS A 200 0.61 0.57 -28.55
CA LYS A 200 1.97 0.77 -29.03
C LYS A 200 2.92 0.82 -27.85
N ILE A 201 3.89 -0.06 -27.85
CA ILE A 201 4.88 -0.22 -26.78
C ILE A 201 6.30 -0.10 -27.34
N SER A 202 7.26 0.22 -26.48
CA SER A 202 8.68 0.18 -26.82
C SER A 202 9.12 -1.24 -27.19
N LYS A 203 10.07 -1.36 -28.12
CA LYS A 203 10.61 -2.67 -28.55
C LYS A 203 11.33 -3.44 -27.45
N GLU A 204 11.74 -2.75 -26.39
CA GLU A 204 12.45 -3.33 -25.24
C GLU A 204 11.53 -4.01 -24.23
N LEU A 205 10.23 -3.85 -24.39
CA LEU A 205 9.21 -4.33 -23.46
C LEU A 205 8.37 -5.44 -24.09
N LYS A 206 8.09 -6.44 -23.27
CA LYS A 206 7.08 -7.47 -23.56
C LYS A 206 5.94 -7.33 -22.57
N VAL A 207 4.70 -7.34 -23.06
CA VAL A 207 3.53 -7.34 -22.17
C VAL A 207 3.37 -8.74 -21.59
N SER A 208 3.19 -8.82 -20.30
CA SER A 208 2.94 -10.09 -19.60
C SER A 208 1.46 -10.28 -19.34
N ARG A 209 0.85 -9.34 -18.65
CA ARG A 209 -0.56 -9.41 -18.25
C ARG A 209 -1.12 -8.01 -18.00
N ALA A 210 -2.46 -7.91 -18.03
CA ALA A 210 -3.15 -6.67 -17.72
C ALA A 210 -4.41 -6.94 -16.89
N ARG A 211 -4.83 -5.97 -16.08
CA ARG A 211 -6.10 -5.98 -15.35
C ARG A 211 -6.61 -4.59 -15.11
N ILE A 212 -7.90 -4.50 -14.81
CA ILE A 212 -8.52 -3.33 -14.22
C ILE A 212 -8.62 -3.58 -12.72
N GLN A 213 -8.47 -2.52 -11.93
CA GLN A 213 -8.77 -2.58 -10.51
C GLN A 213 -9.44 -1.30 -10.06
N VAL A 214 -10.15 -1.41 -8.95
CA VAL A 214 -10.76 -0.28 -8.26
C VAL A 214 -10.42 -0.37 -6.78
N GLY A 215 -10.40 0.76 -6.12
CA GLY A 215 -10.23 0.76 -4.68
C GLY A 215 -10.57 2.11 -4.06
N ILE A 216 -10.53 2.12 -2.75
CA ILE A 216 -10.59 3.35 -1.97
C ILE A 216 -9.17 3.84 -1.80
N ALA A 217 -8.82 4.85 -2.57
CA ALA A 217 -7.56 5.55 -2.40
C ALA A 217 -7.68 6.53 -1.24
N VAL A 218 -6.60 6.71 -0.50
CA VAL A 218 -6.55 7.70 0.57
C VAL A 218 -6.21 9.04 -0.04
N PRO A 219 -7.07 10.06 0.13
CA PRO A 219 -6.75 11.41 -0.28
C PRO A 219 -5.47 11.92 0.40
N GLU A 220 -4.82 12.89 -0.19
CA GLU A 220 -3.65 13.54 0.40
C GLU A 220 -4.00 14.09 1.79
N ARG A 221 -3.08 13.93 2.75
CA ARG A 221 -3.30 14.39 4.14
C ARG A 221 -3.75 15.85 4.20
N ARG A 222 -3.14 16.72 3.39
CA ARG A 222 -3.52 18.13 3.29
C ARG A 222 -4.99 18.30 2.93
N MET A 223 -5.50 17.57 1.96
CA MET A 223 -6.90 17.61 1.56
C MET A 223 -7.84 17.15 2.68
N ILE A 224 -7.43 16.13 3.46
CA ILE A 224 -8.19 15.67 4.61
C ILE A 224 -8.26 16.74 5.68
N LEU A 225 -7.15 17.38 6.01
CA LEU A 225 -7.09 18.46 6.99
C LEU A 225 -7.90 19.67 6.53
N GLU A 226 -7.73 20.09 5.28
CA GLU A 226 -8.50 21.19 4.68
C GLU A 226 -10.00 20.91 4.72
N SER A 227 -10.44 19.68 4.38
CA SER A 227 -11.86 19.28 4.46
C SER A 227 -12.43 19.29 5.87
N GLN A 228 -11.58 19.25 6.90
CA GLN A 228 -11.95 19.35 8.31
C GLN A 228 -11.74 20.76 8.88
N GLY A 229 -11.39 21.74 8.07
CA GLY A 229 -11.05 23.09 8.53
C GLY A 229 -9.79 23.16 9.39
N LYS A 230 -8.91 22.17 9.31
CA LYS A 230 -7.67 22.06 10.09
C LYS A 230 -6.46 22.53 9.30
N LYS A 231 -5.44 22.97 10.04
CA LYS A 231 -4.15 23.41 9.46
C LYS A 231 -3.18 22.24 9.33
N GLU A 232 -2.17 22.43 8.50
CA GLU A 232 -1.06 21.49 8.38
C GLU A 232 -0.33 21.34 9.73
N GLY A 233 -0.07 20.08 10.12
CA GLY A 233 0.53 19.75 11.42
C GLY A 233 -0.49 19.37 12.51
N GLU A 234 -1.77 19.69 12.34
CA GLU A 234 -2.81 19.25 13.25
C GLU A 234 -3.14 17.76 13.07
N GLN A 235 -3.67 17.14 14.12
CA GLN A 235 -4.10 15.75 14.06
C GLN A 235 -5.47 15.62 13.39
N THR A 236 -5.65 14.57 12.61
CA THR A 236 -6.95 14.17 12.10
C THR A 236 -7.87 13.71 13.24
N ILE A 237 -9.16 13.68 12.98
CA ILE A 237 -10.15 13.18 13.93
C ILE A 237 -9.81 11.71 14.29
N PRO A 238 -9.96 11.29 15.56
CA PRO A 238 -9.76 9.91 15.97
C PRO A 238 -10.57 8.94 15.12
N GLY A 239 -9.98 7.79 14.80
CA GLY A 239 -10.60 6.78 13.95
C GLY A 239 -10.36 6.96 12.45
N MET A 240 -9.91 8.12 12.01
CA MET A 240 -9.45 8.31 10.64
C MET A 240 -8.00 7.85 10.54
N SER A 241 -7.75 6.77 9.83
CA SER A 241 -6.39 6.37 9.50
C SER A 241 -5.77 7.45 8.63
N THR A 242 -4.69 8.06 9.11
CA THR A 242 -3.92 8.99 8.29
C THR A 242 -3.38 8.27 7.05
N PRO A 243 -3.37 8.91 5.89
CA PRO A 243 -2.61 8.41 4.75
C PRO A 243 -1.13 8.27 5.16
N LEU A 244 -0.41 7.42 4.45
CA LEU A 244 1.04 7.35 4.59
C LEU A 244 1.59 8.78 4.51
N PRO A 245 2.29 9.26 5.53
CA PRO A 245 2.74 10.65 5.52
C PRO A 245 3.62 10.86 4.29
N GLU A 246 3.44 11.98 3.64
CA GLU A 246 4.28 12.38 2.51
C GLU A 246 5.76 12.36 2.89
N ARG A 247 6.04 12.73 4.13
CA ARG A 247 7.31 12.65 4.81
C ARG A 247 7.94 11.24 4.80
N ARG A 248 7.12 10.20 4.95
CA ARG A 248 7.58 8.80 4.92
C ARG A 248 8.17 8.41 3.57
N ILE A 249 7.67 9.01 2.51
CA ILE A 249 8.18 8.81 1.16
C ILE A 249 9.43 9.67 0.92
N THR A 250 9.54 10.81 1.60
CA THR A 250 10.63 11.78 1.41
C THR A 250 11.83 11.56 2.33
N THR A 251 11.68 10.94 3.49
CA THR A 251 12.74 10.89 4.52
C THR A 251 13.54 9.59 4.54
N GLY A 252 13.30 8.66 3.63
CA GLY A 252 13.98 7.38 3.68
C GLY A 252 13.55 6.47 4.84
N GLU A 253 12.54 6.84 5.63
CA GLU A 253 11.96 5.97 6.66
C GLU A 253 11.40 4.68 6.06
N GLU A 254 10.87 4.73 4.85
CA GLU A 254 10.51 3.52 4.09
C GLU A 254 11.73 2.67 3.74
N LEU A 255 12.91 3.23 3.71
CA LEU A 255 14.16 2.50 3.55
C LEU A 255 14.63 1.83 4.85
N GLY A 256 13.89 2.04 5.94
CA GLY A 256 14.13 1.36 7.22
C GLY A 256 15.44 1.75 7.89
N THR A 257 15.93 2.92 7.65
CA THR A 257 17.12 3.43 8.35
C THR A 257 16.81 3.87 9.77
N GLY A 258 15.52 4.01 10.14
CA GLY A 258 15.10 4.34 11.51
C GLY A 258 15.62 5.68 12.05
N VAL A 259 16.36 6.40 11.26
CA VAL A 259 16.92 7.69 11.63
C VAL A 259 16.02 8.75 11.05
N GLY A 260 15.17 9.29 11.89
CA GLY A 260 14.09 10.23 11.55
C GLY A 260 14.55 11.59 11.11
N GLU A 261 15.72 11.76 10.53
CA GLU A 261 16.13 13.04 10.00
C GLU A 261 16.67 12.93 8.59
N SER A 262 15.93 13.48 7.79
CA SER A 262 15.99 13.85 6.40
C SER A 262 17.28 14.53 6.00
N THR A 263 18.16 13.80 5.42
CA THR A 263 18.91 14.37 4.30
C THR A 263 17.91 14.53 3.16
N PRO A 264 17.79 15.73 2.54
CA PRO A 264 16.96 15.88 1.34
C PRO A 264 17.63 15.10 0.21
N MET A 265 17.42 13.80 0.24
CA MET A 265 17.77 12.99 -0.90
C MET A 265 16.77 13.30 -2.01
N THR A 266 17.20 13.22 -3.23
CA THR A 266 16.43 13.29 -4.47
C THR A 266 15.30 12.22 -4.53
N VAL A 267 14.42 12.26 -3.56
CA VAL A 267 13.41 11.26 -3.26
C VAL A 267 12.20 11.40 -4.17
N ALA A 268 12.06 12.54 -4.87
CA ALA A 268 11.03 12.73 -5.87
C ALA A 268 11.00 11.61 -6.92
N HIS A 269 12.16 11.10 -7.30
CA HIS A 269 12.26 10.01 -8.28
C HIS A 269 11.84 8.64 -7.72
N ARG A 270 12.05 8.37 -6.44
CA ARG A 270 11.62 7.12 -5.80
C ARG A 270 10.11 7.03 -5.68
N ARG A 271 9.43 8.14 -5.48
CA ARG A 271 7.98 8.23 -5.48
C ARG A 271 7.35 7.78 -6.80
N LEU A 272 7.98 8.15 -7.91
CA LEU A 272 7.49 7.78 -9.24
C LEU A 272 7.69 6.29 -9.56
N MET A 273 8.49 5.59 -8.77
CA MET A 273 8.84 4.19 -9.02
C MET A 273 8.13 3.20 -8.09
N MET A 274 7.50 3.66 -7.02
CA MET A 274 6.76 2.82 -6.09
C MET A 274 5.29 3.23 -6.08
N LEU A 275 4.43 2.25 -6.33
CA LEU A 275 2.98 2.45 -6.36
C LEU A 275 2.46 2.70 -4.93
N GLU A 276 1.75 3.82 -4.75
CA GLU A 276 1.11 4.15 -3.48
C GLU A 276 -0.05 3.17 -3.21
N PRO A 277 -0.14 2.57 -2.00
CA PRO A 277 -1.18 1.59 -1.73
C PRO A 277 -2.57 2.21 -1.62
N MET A 278 -3.60 1.45 -1.98
CA MET A 278 -5.01 1.76 -1.68
C MET A 278 -5.43 1.13 -0.36
N ARG A 279 -6.37 1.78 0.34
CA ARG A 279 -6.92 1.27 1.61
C ARG A 279 -7.74 0.01 1.41
N VAL A 280 -8.55 0.03 0.37
CA VAL A 280 -9.37 -1.09 -0.05
C VAL A 280 -9.10 -1.29 -1.52
N LEU A 281 -8.88 -2.51 -1.92
CA LEU A 281 -8.58 -2.86 -3.30
C LEU A 281 -9.44 -4.04 -3.73
N ASP A 282 -10.14 -3.89 -4.85
CA ASP A 282 -10.84 -4.97 -5.54
C ASP A 282 -10.28 -5.12 -6.95
N PRO A 283 -9.36 -6.06 -7.15
CA PRO A 283 -8.75 -6.26 -8.46
C PRO A 283 -9.65 -7.12 -9.34
N GLY A 284 -9.82 -6.72 -10.58
CA GLY A 284 -10.30 -7.62 -11.63
C GLY A 284 -9.31 -8.75 -11.90
N GLN A 285 -9.76 -9.71 -12.69
CA GLN A 285 -8.93 -10.86 -13.05
C GLN A 285 -7.76 -10.44 -13.96
N TRP A 286 -6.60 -11.06 -13.75
CA TRP A 286 -5.48 -10.90 -14.65
C TRP A 286 -5.76 -11.60 -15.98
N LYS A 287 -5.61 -10.84 -17.07
CA LYS A 287 -5.58 -11.39 -18.41
C LYS A 287 -4.15 -11.47 -18.88
N TYR A 288 -3.67 -12.68 -19.13
CA TYR A 288 -2.36 -12.92 -19.73
C TYR A 288 -2.40 -12.58 -21.21
N LEU A 289 -1.39 -11.91 -21.69
CA LEU A 289 -1.32 -11.39 -23.04
C LEU A 289 -0.11 -12.01 -23.75
N GLU A 290 -0.34 -12.60 -24.92
CA GLU A 290 0.74 -13.09 -25.77
C GLU A 290 1.46 -11.93 -26.45
N ASN A 291 2.75 -12.11 -26.78
CA ASN A 291 3.64 -11.09 -27.28
C ASN A 291 3.18 -10.37 -28.58
N ASN A 292 2.18 -10.87 -29.27
CA ASN A 292 1.63 -10.29 -30.50
C ASN A 292 0.23 -9.70 -30.28
N ILE A 293 0.16 -8.55 -29.57
CA ILE A 293 -1.09 -7.83 -29.39
C ILE A 293 -1.40 -7.06 -30.68
N LYS A 294 -1.82 -7.78 -31.71
CA LYS A 294 -2.37 -7.18 -32.94
C LYS A 294 -3.90 -6.98 -32.85
N ASN A 295 -4.56 -7.67 -31.94
CA ASN A 295 -6.01 -7.70 -31.81
C ASN A 295 -6.49 -6.94 -30.58
N GLU A 296 -7.73 -6.47 -30.67
CA GLU A 296 -8.45 -5.92 -29.51
C GLU A 296 -8.59 -6.96 -28.42
N PHE A 297 -8.43 -6.54 -27.17
CA PHE A 297 -8.67 -7.41 -26.04
C PHE A 297 -9.50 -6.72 -24.96
N GLU A 298 -10.37 -7.51 -24.36
CA GLU A 298 -11.28 -7.07 -23.34
C GLU A 298 -10.70 -7.40 -21.96
N LEU A 299 -10.80 -6.43 -21.04
CA LEU A 299 -10.52 -6.58 -19.62
C LEU A 299 -11.81 -6.43 -18.85
N LEU A 300 -12.06 -7.35 -17.95
CA LEU A 300 -13.19 -7.32 -17.04
C LEU A 300 -12.82 -6.59 -15.75
N GLY A 301 -13.71 -5.77 -15.25
CA GLY A 301 -13.61 -5.19 -13.92
C GLY A 301 -13.77 -6.23 -12.81
N PRO A 302 -13.72 -5.80 -11.54
CA PRO A 302 -14.04 -6.66 -10.40
C PRO A 302 -15.43 -7.29 -10.53
N GLU A 303 -15.61 -8.44 -9.87
CA GLU A 303 -16.91 -9.15 -9.86
C GLU A 303 -18.00 -8.34 -9.16
N LYS A 304 -17.63 -7.64 -8.08
CA LYS A 304 -18.55 -6.77 -7.34
C LYS A 304 -18.77 -5.47 -8.12
N LEU A 305 -20.00 -4.98 -8.06
CA LEU A 305 -20.35 -3.71 -8.67
C LEU A 305 -19.84 -2.55 -7.80
N TRP A 306 -18.94 -1.78 -8.33
CA TRP A 306 -18.33 -0.63 -7.66
C TRP A 306 -18.87 0.70 -8.17
N PRO A 307 -18.88 1.75 -7.31
CA PRO A 307 -19.13 3.12 -7.77
C PRO A 307 -18.13 3.52 -8.87
N GLY A 308 -18.53 4.44 -9.73
CA GLY A 308 -17.62 5.04 -10.70
C GLY A 308 -16.52 5.88 -10.04
N SER A 309 -15.69 6.49 -10.87
CA SER A 309 -14.61 7.35 -10.37
C SER A 309 -15.17 8.58 -9.71
N ILE A 310 -14.82 8.82 -8.46
CA ILE A 310 -15.20 10.01 -7.71
C ILE A 310 -14.17 10.31 -6.61
N TYR A 311 -13.94 11.60 -6.41
CA TYR A 311 -12.92 12.08 -5.50
C TYR A 311 -13.47 13.22 -4.65
N SER A 312 -13.22 13.15 -3.35
CA SER A 312 -13.48 14.22 -2.38
C SER A 312 -12.35 14.27 -1.35
N GLY A 313 -12.41 15.23 -0.44
CA GLY A 313 -11.40 15.36 0.63
C GLY A 313 -11.31 14.15 1.56
N LEU A 314 -12.39 13.37 1.71
CA LEU A 314 -12.44 12.21 2.61
C LEU A 314 -12.51 10.87 1.87
N ILE A 315 -13.18 10.82 0.73
CA ILE A 315 -13.43 9.58 -0.02
C ILE A 315 -12.90 9.76 -1.44
N ALA A 316 -12.10 8.78 -1.89
CA ALA A 316 -11.65 8.69 -3.28
C ALA A 316 -11.87 7.26 -3.79
N VAL A 317 -12.85 7.10 -4.68
CA VAL A 317 -13.04 5.85 -5.44
C VAL A 317 -12.22 5.95 -6.71
N HIS A 318 -11.14 5.17 -6.75
CA HIS A 318 -10.13 5.26 -7.80
C HIS A 318 -10.10 4.00 -8.65
N TRP A 319 -10.33 4.18 -9.95
CA TRP A 319 -10.23 3.13 -10.96
C TRP A 319 -8.95 3.29 -11.74
N GLU A 320 -8.30 2.17 -12.04
CA GLU A 320 -7.07 2.19 -12.82
C GLU A 320 -6.89 0.94 -13.68
N LEU A 321 -6.14 1.12 -14.75
CA LEU A 321 -5.62 0.05 -15.58
C LEU A 321 -4.18 -0.23 -15.18
N ILE A 322 -3.89 -1.49 -14.91
CA ILE A 322 -2.52 -1.96 -14.66
C ILE A 322 -2.11 -2.90 -15.76
N ILE A 323 -0.95 -2.62 -16.35
CA ILE A 323 -0.31 -3.50 -17.32
C ILE A 323 1.07 -3.85 -16.79
N GLU A 324 1.35 -5.14 -16.72
CA GLU A 324 2.65 -5.66 -16.35
C GLU A 324 3.49 -5.92 -17.60
N PHE A 325 4.69 -5.40 -17.58
CA PHE A 325 5.69 -5.57 -18.62
C PHE A 325 6.92 -6.29 -18.07
N VAL A 326 7.61 -6.96 -18.96
CA VAL A 326 8.91 -7.56 -18.67
C VAL A 326 9.91 -6.96 -19.66
N THR A 327 11.01 -6.43 -19.15
CA THR A 327 12.12 -5.94 -19.98
C THR A 327 12.90 -7.12 -20.59
N ASN A 328 13.70 -6.87 -21.62
CA ASN A 328 14.57 -7.90 -22.20
C ASN A 328 15.54 -8.49 -21.17
N GLU A 329 15.85 -7.76 -20.12
CA GLU A 329 16.70 -8.19 -18.99
C GLU A 329 15.92 -9.00 -17.93
N GLY A 330 14.62 -9.21 -18.11
CA GLY A 330 13.76 -9.95 -17.18
C GLY A 330 13.23 -9.12 -15.99
N THR A 331 13.45 -7.81 -15.97
CA THR A 331 12.90 -6.94 -14.92
C THR A 331 11.40 -6.74 -15.12
N LYS A 332 10.61 -7.01 -14.10
CA LYS A 332 9.18 -6.75 -14.11
C LYS A 332 8.88 -5.29 -13.77
N MET A 333 8.00 -4.70 -14.53
CA MET A 333 7.54 -3.32 -14.37
C MET A 333 6.03 -3.26 -14.53
N LYS A 334 5.40 -2.35 -13.81
CA LYS A 334 3.98 -2.05 -13.96
C LYS A 334 3.79 -0.65 -14.54
N TRP A 335 2.90 -0.55 -15.50
CA TRP A 335 2.41 0.73 -15.96
C TRP A 335 0.97 0.90 -15.51
N VAL A 336 0.72 1.98 -14.80
CA VAL A 336 -0.57 2.29 -14.18
C VAL A 336 -1.14 3.53 -14.81
N ARG A 337 -2.41 3.48 -15.15
CA ARG A 337 -3.14 4.63 -15.68
C ARG A 337 -4.50 4.75 -15.00
N PRO A 338 -4.82 5.91 -14.41
CA PRO A 338 -6.15 6.21 -13.92
C PRO A 338 -7.21 6.06 -15.00
N LEU A 339 -8.35 5.54 -14.62
CA LEU A 339 -9.52 5.37 -15.47
C LEU A 339 -10.65 6.21 -14.92
N LYS A 340 -11.34 6.91 -15.81
CA LYS A 340 -12.58 7.62 -15.47
C LYS A 340 -13.75 6.70 -15.78
N MET A 341 -14.33 6.08 -14.77
CA MET A 341 -15.50 5.22 -14.89
C MET A 341 -16.77 6.00 -14.52
N GLU A 342 -17.85 5.77 -15.23
CA GLU A 342 -19.13 6.41 -14.95
C GLU A 342 -19.82 5.78 -13.75
N ASN A 343 -20.59 6.59 -13.02
CA ASN A 343 -21.41 6.10 -11.91
C ASN A 343 -22.70 5.46 -12.44
N TYR A 344 -23.11 4.40 -11.77
CA TYR A 344 -24.43 3.82 -12.00
C TYR A 344 -25.53 4.73 -11.44
N HIS A 345 -26.75 4.59 -11.96
CA HIS A 345 -27.88 5.41 -11.51
C HIS A 345 -28.56 4.91 -10.23
N HIS A 346 -28.20 3.72 -9.74
CA HIS A 346 -28.75 3.10 -8.55
C HIS A 346 -27.76 3.09 -7.39
N LYS A 347 -28.29 2.89 -6.18
CA LYS A 347 -27.47 2.71 -4.98
C LYS A 347 -26.63 1.44 -5.08
N ILE A 348 -25.38 1.54 -4.69
CA ILE A 348 -24.44 0.43 -4.66
C ILE A 348 -24.15 0.05 -3.21
N GLU A 349 -24.18 -1.25 -2.91
CA GLU A 349 -23.87 -1.76 -1.59
C GLU A 349 -22.94 -2.98 -1.70
N ILE A 350 -21.76 -2.88 -1.08
CA ILE A 350 -20.77 -3.96 -0.99
C ILE A 350 -20.61 -4.30 0.48
N LYS A 351 -21.23 -5.39 0.95
CA LYS A 351 -21.22 -5.78 2.37
C LYS A 351 -19.85 -6.29 2.82
N GLU A 352 -19.24 -7.12 2.01
CA GLU A 352 -17.91 -7.66 2.31
C GLU A 352 -16.83 -6.77 1.67
N LEU A 353 -16.07 -6.12 2.53
CA LEU A 353 -14.93 -5.35 2.09
C LEU A 353 -13.84 -6.30 1.57
N PRO A 354 -13.37 -6.13 0.33
CA PRO A 354 -12.14 -6.78 -0.08
C PRO A 354 -10.98 -6.06 0.62
N VAL A 355 -10.73 -6.40 1.88
CA VAL A 355 -9.64 -5.82 2.66
C VAL A 355 -8.36 -6.50 2.22
N ARG A 356 -7.57 -5.77 1.46
CA ARG A 356 -6.17 -6.16 1.21
C ARG A 356 -5.30 -5.04 1.75
N SER A 357 -4.30 -5.42 2.53
CA SER A 357 -3.23 -4.49 2.89
C SER A 357 -2.64 -3.94 1.60
N GLY A 358 -2.40 -2.64 1.53
CA GLY A 358 -1.81 -2.03 0.34
C GLY A 358 -0.48 -2.65 -0.10
N ARG A 359 0.22 -3.35 0.80
CA ARG A 359 1.43 -4.12 0.46
C ARG A 359 1.15 -5.43 -0.25
N LEU A 360 -0.05 -6.01 -0.10
CA LEU A 360 -0.47 -7.18 -0.87
C LEU A 360 -0.69 -6.86 -2.35
N GLU A 361 -0.89 -5.59 -2.69
CA GLU A 361 -0.97 -5.12 -4.06
C GLU A 361 0.35 -5.30 -4.82
N LEU A 362 1.45 -5.29 -4.08
CA LEU A 362 2.80 -5.44 -4.60
C LEU A 362 3.27 -6.91 -4.61
N SER A 363 2.51 -7.82 -4.04
CA SER A 363 2.79 -9.25 -4.07
C SER A 363 2.03 -9.92 -5.19
N ASP A 364 2.69 -10.81 -5.90
CA ASP A 364 2.07 -11.69 -6.90
C ASP A 364 1.16 -12.72 -6.22
N TYR A 365 -0.11 -12.34 -5.96
CA TYR A 365 -1.17 -13.27 -5.59
C TYR A 365 -2.23 -13.30 -6.68
#